data_4c64010a5636c8373785b96079fb22eb
#
_entry.id   4c64010a5636c8373785b96079fb22eb
#
_cell.length_a   1.000
_cell.length_b   1.000
_cell.length_c   1.000
_cell.angle_alpha   90.00
_cell.angle_beta   90.00
_cell.angle_gamma   90.00
#
_symmetry.space_group_name_H-M   'P 1'
#
loop_
_entity.id
_entity.type
_entity.pdbx_description
1 polymer ?
#
loop_
_entity_poly.entity_id
_entity_poly.type
_entity_poly.pdbx_seq_one_letter_code
_entity_poly.pdbx_strand_id
1 'polypeptide(L)'
;AQIPQPQAAKASGPPETVVVSRDGTYDEVIRQQQVRPLSGTLDEVPVFNSNSPEIVQQEGILLSTFPPEGMASPEAHLNYAFQGRFDLFAHHIARGLNPDDRRTLFLAVVVYNPGPNPVELQINQAVSYLSQEAPFINLPEARLSINGNIFAGPGSRTASDLLRGVTQAHWPTSITIPPGNVSLLMNMPIPLRQLKIPLDGTYPQGEIIPKPPQQPVFLAAADGQLQQETLDGTAPVSPPSAPRPIPSNGRTTMMYLTSSGPIYLASLARYANTTASGNEQVPSLQDWLQLLKDGRLAGPRDMPPSDPATYQFGRFYYGRVAGVARGSSWKTTLTDSSASSTLTIPDPGNSFSYVISSVDRNTFGTGQIQSAPMIVRYPDTALRAHGNYGVRYSLRLPLYNSHDVAQTISIKFQTPLGDEGLTNGLRFRRPPENRIFFRGTVRLRFKNQMGIEQTHYLHLVQRRGQESNPLVTLTIPPQATKDVDIDLVYPPDATPPQVITVLNNSATDVFQAQSSRPFAHPTLSQDF
;
A
#
# COMPACT_ATOMS: atom_id res chain seq x y z
N ALA A 1 20.85 0.90 53.05
CA ALA A 1 21.52 0.25 51.95
C ALA A 1 20.46 -0.22 50.93
N GLN A 2 20.39 0.45 49.79
CA GLN A 2 19.53 0.04 48.68
C GLN A 2 20.21 -1.13 47.95
N ILE A 3 19.49 -2.23 47.80
CA ILE A 3 19.90 -3.37 46.99
C ILE A 3 19.85 -2.92 45.51
N PRO A 4 20.92 -3.03 44.73
CA PRO A 4 20.88 -2.71 43.31
C PRO A 4 19.94 -3.69 42.59
N GLN A 5 18.97 -3.18 41.89
CA GLN A 5 18.17 -4.01 40.96
C GLN A 5 19.07 -4.49 39.83
N PRO A 6 18.98 -5.78 39.42
CA PRO A 6 19.72 -6.25 38.27
C PRO A 6 19.26 -5.52 37.02
N GLN A 7 20.16 -4.80 36.36
CA GLN A 7 19.94 -4.28 35.01
C GLN A 7 19.66 -5.49 34.10
N ALA A 8 18.46 -5.51 33.52
CA ALA A 8 18.13 -6.48 32.48
C ALA A 8 19.18 -6.39 31.37
N ALA A 9 19.86 -7.51 31.10
CA ALA A 9 20.78 -7.61 29.98
C ALA A 9 20.04 -7.24 28.70
N LYS A 10 20.52 -6.23 27.98
CA LYS A 10 20.00 -5.91 26.64
C LYS A 10 20.18 -7.16 25.79
N ALA A 11 19.06 -7.74 25.31
CA ALA A 11 19.10 -8.80 24.33
C ALA A 11 19.91 -8.30 23.12
N SER A 12 20.98 -8.99 22.78
CA SER A 12 21.77 -8.68 21.60
C SER A 12 20.94 -9.05 20.37
N GLY A 13 20.55 -8.05 19.58
CA GLY A 13 19.96 -8.28 18.25
C GLY A 13 20.95 -8.96 17.30
N PRO A 14 20.52 -9.24 16.04
CA PRO A 14 21.39 -9.83 15.02
C PRO A 14 22.70 -9.06 14.89
N PRO A 15 23.81 -9.72 14.49
CA PRO A 15 25.11 -9.08 14.32
C PRO A 15 24.98 -7.80 13.49
N GLU A 16 25.55 -6.72 14.00
CA GLU A 16 25.43 -5.37 13.44
C GLU A 16 26.78 -4.90 12.91
N THR A 17 26.79 -4.41 11.68
CA THR A 17 27.90 -3.63 11.14
C THR A 17 27.44 -2.19 10.96
N VAL A 18 28.12 -1.24 11.58
CA VAL A 18 27.80 0.18 11.50
C VAL A 18 28.84 0.89 10.64
N VAL A 19 28.37 1.67 9.66
CA VAL A 19 29.18 2.56 8.83
C VAL A 19 28.65 3.98 9.01
N VAL A 20 29.46 4.85 9.57
CA VAL A 20 29.13 6.28 9.75
C VAL A 20 29.19 6.99 8.41
N SER A 21 28.21 7.87 8.12
CA SER A 21 28.25 8.69 6.90
C SER A 21 29.47 9.62 6.90
N ARG A 22 29.90 10.04 5.71
CA ARG A 22 31.09 10.91 5.54
C ARG A 22 30.93 12.26 6.24
N ASP A 23 29.73 12.76 6.35
CA ASP A 23 29.38 14.03 7.02
C ASP A 23 28.94 13.85 8.49
N GLY A 24 28.88 12.61 8.99
CA GLY A 24 28.48 12.30 10.37
C GLY A 24 27.00 12.52 10.67
N THR A 25 26.15 12.75 9.66
CA THR A 25 24.73 13.07 9.88
C THR A 25 23.86 11.84 10.12
N TYR A 26 24.33 10.65 9.72
CA TYR A 26 23.64 9.37 9.94
C TYR A 26 24.61 8.21 9.93
N ASP A 27 24.16 7.09 10.51
CA ASP A 27 24.83 5.80 10.42
C ASP A 27 24.07 4.89 9.45
N GLU A 28 24.76 4.15 8.59
CA GLU A 28 24.21 3.00 7.92
C GLU A 28 24.45 1.76 8.78
N VAL A 29 23.40 0.99 9.00
CA VAL A 29 23.41 -0.20 9.84
C VAL A 29 23.08 -1.40 8.99
N ILE A 30 24.00 -2.36 8.91
CA ILE A 30 23.78 -3.63 8.22
C ILE A 30 23.46 -4.69 9.28
N ARG A 31 22.28 -5.31 9.16
CA ARG A 31 21.85 -6.45 9.96
C ARG A 31 22.09 -7.72 9.16
N GLN A 32 23.05 -8.51 9.60
CA GLN A 32 23.33 -9.82 9.00
C GLN A 32 22.17 -10.77 9.25
N GLN A 33 21.55 -11.27 8.18
CA GLN A 33 20.42 -12.19 8.25
C GLN A 33 20.13 -12.81 6.89
N GLN A 34 19.38 -13.91 6.88
CA GLN A 34 18.82 -14.43 5.64
C GLN A 34 17.67 -13.54 5.17
N VAL A 35 17.71 -13.17 3.90
CA VAL A 35 16.62 -12.50 3.21
C VAL A 35 16.00 -13.49 2.23
N ARG A 36 14.72 -13.77 2.39
CA ARG A 36 14.00 -14.86 1.74
C ARG A 36 12.94 -14.34 0.78
N PRO A 37 12.76 -14.96 -0.39
CA PRO A 37 11.59 -14.72 -1.23
C PRO A 37 10.35 -15.33 -0.58
N LEU A 38 9.16 -14.85 -0.98
CA LEU A 38 7.91 -15.52 -0.60
C LEU A 38 7.73 -16.82 -1.40
N SER A 39 7.21 -17.87 -0.75
CA SER A 39 6.67 -19.02 -1.45
C SER A 39 5.32 -18.69 -2.11
N GLY A 40 4.93 -19.47 -3.10
CA GLY A 40 3.68 -19.26 -3.84
C GLY A 40 3.79 -18.20 -4.94
N THR A 41 2.66 -17.71 -5.40
CA THR A 41 2.52 -16.74 -6.49
C THR A 41 1.29 -15.87 -6.27
N LEU A 42 1.16 -14.82 -7.07
CA LEU A 42 -0.12 -14.13 -7.23
C LEU A 42 -1.18 -15.08 -7.80
N ASP A 43 -2.44 -14.84 -7.46
CA ASP A 43 -3.58 -15.49 -8.11
C ASP A 43 -3.75 -15.04 -9.57
N GLU A 44 -4.76 -15.60 -10.26
CA GLU A 44 -5.07 -15.30 -11.66
C GLU A 44 -6.18 -14.25 -11.83
N VAL A 45 -6.64 -13.62 -10.75
CA VAL A 45 -7.73 -12.64 -10.79
C VAL A 45 -7.29 -11.39 -11.56
N PRO A 46 -7.99 -10.99 -12.64
CA PRO A 46 -7.65 -9.79 -13.38
C PRO A 46 -8.00 -8.53 -12.57
N VAL A 47 -7.19 -7.50 -12.74
CA VAL A 47 -7.36 -6.21 -12.07
C VAL A 47 -7.43 -5.10 -13.10
N PHE A 48 -8.55 -4.37 -13.15
CA PHE A 48 -8.67 -3.10 -13.86
C PHE A 48 -7.87 -2.06 -13.08
N ASN A 49 -6.66 -1.72 -13.55
CA ASN A 49 -5.72 -0.88 -12.82
C ASN A 49 -5.52 0.47 -13.52
N SER A 50 -6.19 1.50 -13.01
CA SER A 50 -6.20 2.86 -13.53
C SER A 50 -5.42 3.81 -12.62
N ASN A 51 -4.11 3.98 -12.92
CA ASN A 51 -3.20 4.83 -12.16
C ASN A 51 -2.28 5.67 -13.06
N SER A 52 -2.60 5.80 -14.35
CA SER A 52 -1.86 6.67 -15.28
C SER A 52 -2.83 7.43 -16.19
N PRO A 53 -2.69 8.77 -16.30
CA PRO A 53 -1.77 9.59 -15.51
C PRO A 53 -2.21 9.66 -14.05
N GLU A 54 -1.24 9.67 -13.11
CA GLU A 54 -1.56 9.88 -11.72
C GLU A 54 -2.07 11.30 -11.48
N ILE A 55 -1.36 12.30 -12.01
CA ILE A 55 -1.78 13.71 -11.97
C ILE A 55 -2.57 14.04 -13.23
N VAL A 56 -3.83 14.44 -13.06
CA VAL A 56 -4.75 14.76 -14.14
C VAL A 56 -5.00 16.28 -14.20
N GLN A 57 -4.65 16.88 -15.33
CA GLN A 57 -4.91 18.29 -15.64
C GLN A 57 -5.67 18.48 -16.95
N GLN A 58 -5.73 17.44 -17.78
CA GLN A 58 -6.42 17.39 -19.05
C GLN A 58 -7.45 16.27 -19.03
N GLU A 59 -8.68 16.61 -19.38
CA GLU A 59 -9.78 15.64 -19.52
C GLU A 59 -9.45 14.55 -20.53
N GLY A 60 -10.04 13.37 -20.34
CA GLY A 60 -9.87 12.27 -21.28
C GLY A 60 -10.11 10.90 -20.69
N ILE A 61 -9.73 9.90 -21.46
CA ILE A 61 -9.78 8.50 -21.10
C ILE A 61 -8.56 8.18 -20.22
N LEU A 62 -8.80 7.70 -18.99
CA LEU A 62 -7.74 7.25 -18.09
C LEU A 62 -7.36 5.80 -18.42
N LEU A 63 -8.35 4.94 -18.56
CA LEU A 63 -8.18 3.55 -18.97
C LEU A 63 -9.48 3.08 -19.63
N SER A 64 -9.40 2.48 -20.81
CA SER A 64 -10.53 1.85 -21.48
C SER A 64 -10.19 0.45 -21.96
N THR A 65 -11.02 -0.51 -21.59
CA THR A 65 -10.96 -1.88 -22.12
C THR A 65 -11.99 -2.13 -23.22
N PHE A 66 -12.70 -1.11 -23.65
CA PHE A 66 -13.68 -1.20 -24.75
C PHE A 66 -13.03 -1.66 -26.06
N PRO A 67 -13.81 -2.20 -27.00
CA PRO A 67 -13.37 -2.41 -28.37
C PRO A 67 -13.00 -1.09 -29.03
N PRO A 68 -11.95 -1.04 -29.87
CA PRO A 68 -11.50 0.19 -30.56
C PRO A 68 -12.36 0.60 -31.75
N GLU A 69 -13.22 -0.30 -32.25
CA GLU A 69 -14.02 -0.07 -33.44
C GLU A 69 -15.03 1.06 -33.25
N GLY A 70 -15.02 2.01 -34.15
CA GLY A 70 -15.93 3.19 -34.13
C GLY A 70 -15.56 4.27 -33.13
N MET A 71 -14.39 4.18 -32.48
CA MET A 71 -13.85 5.19 -31.58
C MET A 71 -12.94 6.17 -32.34
N ALA A 72 -12.95 7.43 -31.94
CA ALA A 72 -12.13 8.47 -32.58
C ALA A 72 -10.63 8.28 -32.32
N SER A 73 -10.27 7.67 -31.18
CA SER A 73 -8.90 7.36 -30.77
C SER A 73 -8.77 5.85 -30.47
N PRO A 74 -8.69 4.99 -31.49
CA PRO A 74 -8.66 3.52 -31.29
C PRO A 74 -7.57 3.04 -30.33
N GLU A 75 -6.42 3.72 -30.32
CA GLU A 75 -5.27 3.42 -29.44
C GLU A 75 -5.55 3.63 -27.96
N ALA A 76 -6.62 4.35 -27.62
CA ALA A 76 -7.06 4.56 -26.24
C ALA A 76 -7.93 3.40 -25.70
N HIS A 77 -8.18 2.36 -26.49
CA HIS A 77 -9.07 1.25 -26.15
C HIS A 77 -8.35 -0.09 -26.28
N LEU A 78 -8.24 -0.83 -25.17
CA LEU A 78 -7.38 -2.01 -25.06
C LEU A 78 -8.07 -3.33 -25.44
N ASN A 79 -9.38 -3.31 -25.74
CA ASN A 79 -10.18 -4.47 -26.16
C ASN A 79 -10.01 -5.70 -25.24
N TYR A 80 -10.39 -5.55 -23.97
CA TYR A 80 -10.32 -6.62 -22.98
C TYR A 80 -11.64 -6.76 -22.23
N ALA A 81 -12.29 -7.90 -22.33
CA ALA A 81 -13.54 -8.21 -21.63
C ALA A 81 -13.28 -8.87 -20.28
N PHE A 82 -13.94 -8.39 -19.23
CA PHE A 82 -13.98 -9.03 -17.91
C PHE A 82 -15.18 -9.96 -17.81
N GLN A 83 -15.00 -11.10 -17.16
CA GLN A 83 -16.07 -12.02 -16.79
C GLN A 83 -15.69 -12.77 -15.51
N GLY A 84 -16.67 -13.06 -14.64
CA GLY A 84 -16.40 -13.63 -13.33
C GLY A 84 -15.77 -12.64 -12.37
N ARG A 85 -14.91 -13.12 -11.47
CA ARG A 85 -14.25 -12.30 -10.45
C ARG A 85 -13.17 -11.42 -11.06
N PHE A 86 -13.17 -10.15 -10.72
CA PHE A 86 -12.10 -9.20 -11.01
C PHE A 86 -12.08 -8.08 -9.97
N ASP A 87 -10.97 -7.33 -9.90
CA ASP A 87 -10.83 -6.17 -9.03
C ASP A 87 -10.69 -4.89 -9.85
N LEU A 88 -11.02 -3.77 -9.21
CA LEU A 88 -10.79 -2.44 -9.73
C LEU A 88 -9.91 -1.68 -8.75
N PHE A 89 -8.84 -1.10 -9.25
CA PHE A 89 -8.01 -0.11 -8.56
C PHE A 89 -7.93 1.15 -9.41
N ALA A 90 -8.26 2.31 -8.81
CA ALA A 90 -8.11 3.61 -9.43
C ALA A 90 -7.50 4.60 -8.44
N HIS A 91 -6.45 5.29 -8.86
CA HIS A 91 -5.82 6.35 -8.07
C HIS A 91 -5.41 7.50 -8.98
N HIS A 92 -6.07 8.66 -8.80
CA HIS A 92 -5.82 9.86 -9.58
C HIS A 92 -5.87 11.12 -8.73
N ILE A 93 -5.06 12.09 -9.10
CA ILE A 93 -4.91 13.39 -8.43
C ILE A 93 -5.31 14.48 -9.41
N ALA A 94 -6.37 15.23 -9.10
CA ALA A 94 -6.66 16.49 -9.78
C ALA A 94 -5.65 17.54 -9.31
N ARG A 95 -5.02 18.23 -10.25
CA ARG A 95 -4.11 19.34 -9.97
C ARG A 95 -4.54 20.57 -10.77
N GLY A 96 -4.66 21.70 -10.11
CA GLY A 96 -5.04 22.97 -10.74
C GLY A 96 -4.01 23.44 -11.77
N LEU A 97 -4.46 24.25 -12.72
CA LEU A 97 -3.60 24.90 -13.72
C LEU A 97 -2.88 26.13 -13.13
N ASN A 98 -3.47 26.74 -12.11
CA ASN A 98 -2.96 27.91 -11.41
C ASN A 98 -3.47 27.93 -9.96
N PRO A 99 -2.95 28.84 -9.09
CA PRO A 99 -3.35 28.91 -7.68
C PRO A 99 -4.83 29.25 -7.43
N ASP A 100 -5.56 29.76 -8.42
CA ASP A 100 -6.97 30.15 -8.32
C ASP A 100 -7.92 29.10 -8.90
N ASP A 101 -7.40 27.98 -9.40
CA ASP A 101 -8.24 26.90 -9.94
C ASP A 101 -9.07 26.26 -8.83
N ARG A 102 -10.40 26.28 -8.99
CA ARG A 102 -11.37 25.79 -8.01
C ARG A 102 -12.33 24.78 -8.64
N ARG A 103 -12.02 24.32 -9.86
CA ARG A 103 -12.87 23.38 -10.58
C ARG A 103 -12.93 22.03 -9.86
N THR A 104 -14.00 21.32 -10.15
CA THR A 104 -14.14 19.91 -9.73
C THR A 104 -13.89 19.01 -10.92
N LEU A 105 -12.86 18.17 -10.84
CA LEU A 105 -12.67 17.07 -11.75
C LEU A 105 -13.55 15.91 -11.29
N PHE A 106 -14.27 15.26 -12.20
CA PHE A 106 -14.99 14.03 -11.93
C PHE A 106 -14.24 12.84 -12.50
N LEU A 107 -14.26 11.75 -11.75
CA LEU A 107 -13.88 10.41 -12.22
C LEU A 107 -15.13 9.59 -12.41
N ALA A 108 -15.31 9.02 -13.61
CA ALA A 108 -16.34 8.02 -13.85
C ALA A 108 -15.72 6.68 -14.18
N VAL A 109 -16.43 5.61 -13.82
CA VAL A 109 -16.25 4.28 -14.38
C VAL A 109 -17.55 3.87 -15.02
N VAL A 110 -17.49 3.61 -16.33
CA VAL A 110 -18.62 3.10 -17.11
C VAL A 110 -18.40 1.63 -17.43
N VAL A 111 -19.50 0.88 -17.51
CA VAL A 111 -19.50 -0.56 -17.77
C VAL A 111 -20.41 -0.84 -18.95
N TYR A 112 -19.91 -1.55 -19.96
CA TYR A 112 -20.63 -1.93 -21.16
C TYR A 112 -20.90 -3.42 -21.23
N ASN A 113 -22.13 -3.78 -21.49
CA ASN A 113 -22.55 -5.16 -21.76
C ASN A 113 -22.69 -5.35 -23.29
N PRO A 114 -21.77 -6.05 -23.96
CA PRO A 114 -21.83 -6.30 -25.40
C PRO A 114 -22.80 -7.41 -25.79
N GLY A 115 -23.28 -8.18 -24.81
CA GLY A 115 -24.06 -9.41 -25.02
C GLY A 115 -25.55 -9.12 -25.27
N PRO A 116 -26.28 -10.17 -25.71
CA PRO A 116 -27.72 -10.08 -25.97
C PRO A 116 -28.59 -10.22 -24.71
N ASN A 117 -28.00 -10.62 -23.58
CA ASN A 117 -28.70 -10.82 -22.31
C ASN A 117 -28.26 -9.78 -21.26
N PRO A 118 -29.11 -9.45 -20.29
CA PRO A 118 -28.69 -8.62 -19.15
C PRO A 118 -27.53 -9.26 -18.40
N VAL A 119 -26.57 -8.44 -17.98
CA VAL A 119 -25.44 -8.86 -17.13
C VAL A 119 -25.61 -8.24 -15.75
N GLU A 120 -25.49 -9.07 -14.73
CA GLU A 120 -25.42 -8.63 -13.34
C GLU A 120 -23.96 -8.44 -12.94
N LEU A 121 -23.62 -7.25 -12.48
CA LEU A 121 -22.33 -6.92 -11.88
C LEU A 121 -22.53 -6.81 -10.38
N GLN A 122 -22.04 -7.80 -9.64
CA GLN A 122 -22.03 -7.82 -8.18
C GLN A 122 -20.88 -6.96 -7.65
N ILE A 123 -21.17 -6.12 -6.66
CA ILE A 123 -20.21 -5.30 -5.95
C ILE A 123 -19.97 -5.97 -4.59
N ASN A 124 -18.97 -6.85 -4.56
CA ASN A 124 -18.66 -7.65 -3.37
C ASN A 124 -18.08 -6.77 -2.25
N GLN A 125 -17.30 -5.75 -2.64
CA GLN A 125 -16.77 -4.75 -1.74
C GLN A 125 -16.36 -3.51 -2.55
N ALA A 126 -16.62 -2.31 -2.02
CA ALA A 126 -16.25 -1.06 -2.67
C ALA A 126 -16.00 0.05 -1.66
N VAL A 127 -14.89 0.74 -1.83
CA VAL A 127 -14.49 1.90 -1.02
C VAL A 127 -13.77 2.93 -1.90
N SER A 128 -14.06 4.21 -1.65
CA SER A 128 -13.47 5.34 -2.38
C SER A 128 -13.35 6.56 -1.48
N TYR A 129 -12.14 7.11 -1.35
CA TYR A 129 -11.88 8.25 -0.48
C TYR A 129 -11.07 9.33 -1.18
N LEU A 130 -11.40 10.61 -0.88
CA LEU A 130 -10.58 11.78 -1.19
C LEU A 130 -9.53 12.00 -0.09
N SER A 131 -8.41 12.61 -0.45
CA SER A 131 -7.45 13.11 0.55
C SER A 131 -8.04 14.20 1.45
N GLN A 132 -9.07 14.88 1.01
CA GLN A 132 -9.86 15.81 1.82
C GLN A 132 -10.68 15.10 2.92
N GLU A 133 -11.10 13.85 2.69
CA GLU A 133 -11.80 12.99 3.65
C GLU A 133 -10.83 12.14 4.48
N ALA A 134 -9.70 11.84 3.91
CA ALA A 134 -8.63 11.06 4.51
C ALA A 134 -7.30 11.79 4.34
N PRO A 135 -7.05 12.85 5.13
CA PRO A 135 -5.85 13.67 5.00
C PRO A 135 -4.59 12.91 5.42
N PHE A 136 -3.45 13.34 4.89
CA PHE A 136 -2.15 12.88 5.33
C PHE A 136 -1.82 13.57 6.66
N ILE A 137 -2.01 12.84 7.76
CA ILE A 137 -1.70 13.32 9.11
C ILE A 137 -0.42 12.66 9.64
N ASN A 138 0.26 13.34 10.56
CA ASN A 138 1.41 12.78 11.24
C ASN A 138 0.93 11.76 12.29
N LEU A 139 1.30 10.51 12.08
CA LEU A 139 1.02 9.41 13.01
C LEU A 139 2.33 8.79 13.49
N PRO A 140 2.34 8.18 14.68
CA PRO A 140 3.48 7.41 15.16
C PRO A 140 3.76 6.21 14.24
N GLU A 141 4.95 5.64 14.36
CA GLU A 141 5.44 4.49 13.58
C GLU A 141 4.45 3.34 13.52
N ALA A 142 3.81 3.03 14.65
CA ALA A 142 2.77 2.01 14.74
C ALA A 142 1.68 2.45 15.71
N ARG A 143 0.41 2.26 15.32
CA ARG A 143 -0.74 2.57 16.16
C ARG A 143 -1.84 1.52 16.01
N LEU A 144 -2.33 1.02 17.13
CA LEU A 144 -3.46 0.11 17.14
C LEU A 144 -4.73 0.85 16.66
N SER A 145 -5.37 0.31 15.61
CA SER A 145 -6.56 0.88 14.99
C SER A 145 -7.76 -0.03 15.24
N ILE A 146 -8.37 0.06 16.43
CA ILE A 146 -9.47 -0.83 16.83
C ILE A 146 -10.70 -0.63 15.93
N ASN A 147 -11.10 0.61 15.71
CA ASN A 147 -12.33 0.97 15.00
C ASN A 147 -12.13 1.35 13.52
N GLY A 148 -10.92 1.18 12.96
CA GLY A 148 -10.63 1.57 11.58
C GLY A 148 -10.52 3.08 11.32
N ASN A 149 -10.47 3.90 12.38
CA ASN A 149 -10.43 5.35 12.30
C ASN A 149 -9.00 5.94 12.32
N ILE A 150 -7.97 5.08 12.30
CA ILE A 150 -6.57 5.48 12.26
C ILE A 150 -6.05 5.24 10.84
N PHE A 151 -5.79 6.31 10.12
CA PHE A 151 -5.25 6.28 8.75
C PHE A 151 -4.50 7.60 8.46
N ALA A 152 -3.61 7.56 7.48
CA ALA A 152 -2.96 8.74 6.91
C ALA A 152 -2.97 8.62 5.39
N GLY A 153 -3.80 9.42 4.73
CA GLY A 153 -3.99 9.41 3.29
C GLY A 153 -5.15 8.55 2.80
N PRO A 154 -5.69 8.86 1.63
CA PRO A 154 -6.86 8.17 1.05
C PRO A 154 -6.55 6.73 0.67
N GLY A 155 -5.35 6.45 0.19
CA GLY A 155 -4.92 5.10 -0.15
C GLY A 155 -4.81 4.19 1.07
N SER A 156 -4.24 4.71 2.15
CA SER A 156 -4.15 4.02 3.44
C SER A 156 -5.53 3.70 4.01
N ARG A 157 -6.47 4.67 3.97
CA ARG A 157 -7.85 4.44 4.43
C ARG A 157 -8.56 3.39 3.59
N THR A 158 -8.48 3.52 2.26
CA THR A 158 -9.09 2.58 1.31
C THR A 158 -8.59 1.15 1.55
N ALA A 159 -7.28 0.97 1.65
CA ALA A 159 -6.66 -0.34 1.91
C ALA A 159 -7.06 -0.91 3.28
N SER A 160 -7.15 -0.06 4.32
CA SER A 160 -7.59 -0.47 5.66
C SER A 160 -9.03 -0.96 5.68
N ASP A 161 -9.93 -0.22 5.04
CA ASP A 161 -11.35 -0.58 4.99
C ASP A 161 -11.56 -1.85 4.17
N LEU A 162 -10.84 -2.01 3.06
CA LEU A 162 -10.87 -3.22 2.26
C LEU A 162 -10.39 -4.45 3.07
N LEU A 163 -9.30 -4.30 3.83
CA LEU A 163 -8.78 -5.34 4.72
C LEU A 163 -9.76 -5.74 5.82
N ARG A 164 -10.58 -4.79 6.28
CA ARG A 164 -11.62 -4.98 7.31
C ARG A 164 -12.93 -5.55 6.77
N GLY A 165 -13.09 -5.67 5.44
CA GLY A 165 -14.33 -6.08 4.81
C GLY A 165 -15.41 -4.99 4.79
N VAL A 166 -15.02 -3.73 4.91
CA VAL A 166 -15.95 -2.59 4.88
C VAL A 166 -16.32 -2.25 3.44
N THR A 167 -17.62 -1.99 3.22
CA THR A 167 -18.15 -1.38 2.01
C THR A 167 -18.88 -0.11 2.42
N GLN A 168 -18.65 1.00 1.72
CA GLN A 168 -19.37 2.23 1.99
C GLN A 168 -20.86 2.08 1.63
N ALA A 169 -21.74 2.62 2.46
CA ALA A 169 -23.19 2.37 2.41
C ALA A 169 -23.87 2.86 1.10
N HIS A 170 -23.26 3.79 0.37
CA HIS A 170 -23.81 4.29 -0.89
C HIS A 170 -23.60 3.35 -2.09
N TRP A 171 -22.72 2.36 -1.99
CA TRP A 171 -22.56 1.37 -3.04
C TRP A 171 -23.68 0.34 -2.99
N PRO A 172 -24.38 0.10 -4.12
CA PRO A 172 -25.34 -1.00 -4.20
C PRO A 172 -24.61 -2.34 -4.14
N THR A 173 -25.32 -3.41 -3.80
CA THR A 173 -24.77 -4.77 -3.81
C THR A 173 -24.57 -5.33 -5.22
N SER A 174 -25.36 -4.85 -6.18
CA SER A 174 -25.23 -5.18 -7.61
C SER A 174 -25.87 -4.11 -8.49
N ILE A 175 -25.45 -4.12 -9.75
CA ILE A 175 -26.10 -3.35 -10.83
C ILE A 175 -26.39 -4.28 -11.99
N THR A 176 -27.55 -4.09 -12.64
CA THR A 176 -27.93 -4.82 -13.86
C THR A 176 -27.61 -3.95 -15.06
N ILE A 177 -26.82 -4.49 -16.00
CA ILE A 177 -26.45 -3.80 -17.23
C ILE A 177 -27.26 -4.41 -18.37
N PRO A 178 -28.21 -3.66 -18.98
CA PRO A 178 -29.04 -4.16 -20.06
C PRO A 178 -28.21 -4.56 -21.30
N PRO A 179 -28.75 -5.44 -22.17
CA PRO A 179 -28.08 -5.83 -23.41
C PRO A 179 -27.68 -4.64 -24.27
N GLY A 180 -26.45 -4.59 -24.78
CA GLY A 180 -25.95 -3.55 -25.67
C GLY A 180 -25.86 -2.16 -25.03
N ASN A 181 -26.00 -2.02 -23.70
CA ASN A 181 -26.02 -0.74 -23.01
C ASN A 181 -24.80 -0.52 -22.13
N VAL A 182 -24.58 0.76 -21.81
CA VAL A 182 -23.57 1.24 -20.87
C VAL A 182 -24.25 1.74 -19.60
N SER A 183 -23.72 1.39 -18.45
CA SER A 183 -24.16 1.86 -17.13
C SER A 183 -23.02 2.55 -16.38
N LEU A 184 -23.34 3.51 -15.52
CA LEU A 184 -22.39 4.14 -14.60
C LEU A 184 -22.18 3.24 -13.38
N LEU A 185 -20.94 2.81 -13.16
CA LEU A 185 -20.52 2.18 -11.90
C LEU A 185 -20.08 3.22 -10.88
N MET A 186 -19.40 4.26 -11.33
CA MET A 186 -18.88 5.34 -10.49
C MET A 186 -18.98 6.69 -11.21
N ASN A 187 -19.31 7.75 -10.47
CA ASN A 187 -19.30 9.14 -10.93
C ASN A 187 -18.98 10.04 -9.74
N MET A 188 -17.70 10.23 -9.44
CA MET A 188 -17.26 10.81 -8.17
C MET A 188 -16.34 12.02 -8.36
N PRO A 189 -16.49 13.06 -7.53
CA PRO A 189 -15.72 14.30 -7.66
C PRO A 189 -14.31 14.19 -7.08
N ILE A 190 -13.39 14.97 -7.68
CA ILE A 190 -12.11 15.38 -7.09
C ILE A 190 -12.05 16.91 -7.13
N PRO A 191 -12.60 17.60 -6.12
CA PRO A 191 -12.68 19.04 -6.13
C PRO A 191 -11.34 19.69 -5.80
N LEU A 192 -11.00 20.77 -6.51
CA LEU A 192 -9.85 21.63 -6.20
C LEU A 192 -10.21 22.71 -5.16
N ARG A 193 -11.33 22.55 -4.49
CA ARG A 193 -11.87 23.37 -3.41
C ARG A 193 -12.45 22.47 -2.32
N GLN A 194 -12.53 22.96 -1.11
CA GLN A 194 -13.23 22.23 -0.05
C GLN A 194 -14.74 22.28 -0.31
N LEU A 195 -15.42 21.18 -0.10
CA LEU A 195 -16.87 21.09 -0.15
C LEU A 195 -17.41 21.02 1.29
N LYS A 196 -18.56 21.67 1.54
CA LYS A 196 -19.20 21.65 2.86
C LYS A 196 -19.90 20.32 3.17
N ILE A 197 -20.27 19.59 2.13
CA ILE A 197 -21.02 18.32 2.23
C ILE A 197 -20.00 17.19 2.18
N PRO A 198 -20.13 16.16 3.02
CA PRO A 198 -19.34 14.93 2.89
C PRO A 198 -19.42 14.36 1.48
N LEU A 199 -18.29 13.93 0.93
CA LEU A 199 -18.16 13.43 -0.44
C LEU A 199 -18.09 11.90 -0.48
N ASP A 200 -18.82 11.25 0.38
CA ASP A 200 -18.79 9.81 0.64
C ASP A 200 -19.82 9.03 -0.21
N GLY A 201 -20.28 9.60 -1.30
CA GLY A 201 -21.27 8.96 -2.16
C GLY A 201 -21.00 9.18 -3.64
N THR A 202 -21.61 8.33 -4.51
CA THR A 202 -21.70 8.58 -5.93
C THR A 202 -22.70 9.70 -6.17
N TYR A 203 -22.26 10.77 -6.83
CA TYR A 203 -23.13 11.90 -7.11
C TYR A 203 -24.11 11.58 -8.23
N PRO A 204 -25.41 11.90 -8.06
CA PRO A 204 -26.39 11.78 -9.14
C PRO A 204 -25.98 12.64 -10.33
N GLN A 205 -26.08 12.09 -11.52
CA GLN A 205 -25.79 12.82 -12.76
C GLN A 205 -26.71 14.02 -12.94
N GLY A 206 -26.17 15.13 -13.41
CA GLY A 206 -26.89 16.36 -13.63
C GLY A 206 -27.18 17.20 -12.37
N GLU A 207 -26.78 16.74 -11.18
CA GLU A 207 -26.96 17.50 -9.95
C GLU A 207 -26.09 18.78 -9.95
N ILE A 208 -26.64 19.86 -9.38
CA ILE A 208 -25.91 21.11 -9.21
C ILE A 208 -25.17 21.11 -7.90
N ILE A 209 -23.85 21.32 -7.96
CA ILE A 209 -23.00 21.40 -6.80
C ILE A 209 -22.98 22.86 -6.31
N PRO A 210 -23.44 23.15 -5.07
CA PRO A 210 -23.37 24.49 -4.51
C PRO A 210 -21.96 25.03 -4.49
N LYS A 211 -21.74 26.30 -4.80
CA LYS A 211 -20.48 27.02 -4.68
C LYS A 211 -20.41 27.80 -3.36
N PRO A 212 -19.96 27.24 -2.24
CA PRO A 212 -19.60 28.07 -1.09
C PRO A 212 -18.25 28.75 -1.33
N PRO A 213 -17.95 29.87 -0.66
CA PRO A 213 -16.60 30.45 -0.66
C PRO A 213 -15.61 29.41 -0.11
N GLN A 214 -14.53 29.17 -0.81
CA GLN A 214 -13.73 27.97 -0.58
C GLN A 214 -12.24 28.25 -0.57
N GLN A 215 -11.55 27.60 0.36
CA GLN A 215 -10.10 27.51 0.35
C GLN A 215 -9.65 26.40 -0.61
N PRO A 216 -8.48 26.52 -1.26
CA PRO A 216 -7.93 25.45 -2.08
C PRO A 216 -7.61 24.21 -1.23
N VAL A 217 -7.68 23.04 -1.87
CA VAL A 217 -7.25 21.78 -1.28
C VAL A 217 -5.83 21.49 -1.75
N PHE A 218 -4.95 21.17 -0.83
CA PHE A 218 -3.56 20.81 -1.12
C PHE A 218 -3.26 19.40 -0.65
N LEU A 219 -2.54 18.66 -1.49
CA LEU A 219 -2.01 17.35 -1.17
C LEU A 219 -0.51 17.41 -0.97
N ALA A 220 -0.01 16.53 -0.13
CA ALA A 220 1.37 16.13 -0.19
C ALA A 220 1.66 15.49 -1.56
N ALA A 221 2.81 15.84 -2.14
CA ALA A 221 3.19 15.29 -3.45
C ALA A 221 3.21 13.75 -3.43
N ALA A 222 2.70 13.15 -4.50
CA ALA A 222 2.57 11.70 -4.63
C ALA A 222 3.91 10.95 -4.63
N ASP A 223 5.02 11.63 -4.84
CA ASP A 223 6.38 11.09 -4.85
C ASP A 223 7.01 10.90 -3.45
N GLY A 224 6.19 10.99 -2.40
CA GLY A 224 6.64 10.81 -1.00
C GLY A 224 7.40 12.01 -0.43
N GLN A 225 7.54 13.09 -1.17
CA GLN A 225 8.01 14.35 -0.63
C GLN A 225 6.85 15.09 0.04
N LEU A 226 6.56 14.72 1.28
CA LEU A 226 5.69 15.50 2.14
C LEU A 226 6.37 16.82 2.44
N GLN A 227 5.84 17.91 1.91
CA GLN A 227 5.97 19.17 2.62
C GLN A 227 5.21 18.98 3.93
N GLN A 228 5.93 19.11 5.02
CA GLN A 228 5.44 18.98 6.38
C GLN A 228 4.51 20.17 6.66
N GLU A 229 3.23 20.06 6.26
CA GLU A 229 2.23 20.99 6.74
C GLU A 229 1.88 20.61 8.17
N THR A 230 2.32 21.44 9.09
CA THR A 230 1.90 21.40 10.49
C THR A 230 0.39 21.64 10.56
N LEU A 231 -0.33 20.64 11.08
CA LEU A 231 -1.75 20.72 11.44
C LEU A 231 -2.00 21.55 12.72
N ASP A 232 -1.23 22.60 12.93
CA ASP A 232 -1.66 23.68 13.79
C ASP A 232 -2.52 24.60 12.91
N GLY A 233 -3.77 24.83 13.28
CA GLY A 233 -4.75 25.60 12.53
C GLY A 233 -4.39 27.06 12.21
N THR A 234 -3.12 27.38 12.21
CA THR A 234 -2.48 28.54 11.66
C THR A 234 -1.75 28.09 10.40
N ALA A 235 -2.37 28.25 9.22
CA ALA A 235 -1.63 28.24 7.98
C ALA A 235 -0.39 29.14 8.17
N PRO A 236 0.84 28.67 7.86
CA PRO A 236 2.00 29.53 7.91
C PRO A 236 1.69 30.73 7.03
N VAL A 237 1.72 31.93 7.61
CA VAL A 237 1.64 33.19 6.85
C VAL A 237 2.88 33.19 5.97
N SER A 238 2.73 32.68 4.75
CA SER A 238 3.80 32.71 3.75
C SER A 238 4.23 34.16 3.59
N PRO A 239 5.53 34.43 3.54
CA PRO A 239 6.00 35.77 3.31
C PRO A 239 5.34 36.35 2.05
N PRO A 240 5.02 37.65 1.98
CA PRO A 240 4.22 38.26 0.91
C PRO A 240 4.73 38.05 -0.52
N SER A 241 5.93 37.53 -0.69
CA SER A 241 6.60 37.26 -1.97
C SER A 241 6.60 35.77 -2.40
N ALA A 242 6.12 34.84 -1.57
CA ALA A 242 6.08 33.42 -1.95
C ALA A 242 4.96 33.15 -2.95
N PRO A 243 5.22 32.42 -4.05
CA PRO A 243 4.16 32.05 -4.99
C PRO A 243 3.12 31.18 -4.28
N ARG A 244 1.84 31.50 -4.47
CA ARG A 244 0.74 30.73 -3.91
C ARG A 244 0.78 29.30 -4.47
N PRO A 245 0.60 28.26 -3.64
CA PRO A 245 0.62 26.87 -4.09
C PRO A 245 -0.55 26.56 -5.02
N ILE A 246 -0.33 25.66 -5.98
CA ILE A 246 -1.37 25.17 -6.90
C ILE A 246 -2.20 24.12 -6.16
N PRO A 247 -3.55 24.25 -6.14
CA PRO A 247 -4.39 23.29 -5.42
C PRO A 247 -4.32 21.90 -6.07
N SER A 248 -4.37 20.87 -5.24
CA SER A 248 -4.46 19.48 -5.68
C SER A 248 -5.26 18.65 -4.68
N ASN A 249 -5.89 17.58 -5.16
CA ASN A 249 -6.67 16.65 -4.36
C ASN A 249 -6.67 15.29 -5.06
N GLY A 250 -6.64 14.20 -4.32
CA GLY A 250 -6.59 12.85 -4.88
C GLY A 250 -7.75 11.99 -4.43
N ARG A 251 -8.09 11.03 -5.27
CA ARG A 251 -9.06 9.98 -4.97
C ARG A 251 -8.47 8.61 -5.18
N THR A 252 -8.64 7.74 -4.20
CA THR A 252 -8.31 6.32 -4.29
C THR A 252 -9.58 5.51 -4.21
N THR A 253 -9.78 4.60 -5.16
CA THR A 253 -10.94 3.70 -5.23
C THR A 253 -10.46 2.26 -5.39
N MET A 254 -11.02 1.36 -4.60
CA MET A 254 -10.80 -0.08 -4.72
C MET A 254 -12.12 -0.82 -4.64
N MET A 255 -12.32 -1.79 -5.54
CA MET A 255 -13.53 -2.62 -5.57
C MET A 255 -13.17 -4.08 -5.84
N TYR A 256 -13.93 -4.97 -5.23
CA TYR A 256 -14.00 -6.40 -5.57
C TYR A 256 -15.32 -6.67 -6.26
N LEU A 257 -15.25 -7.18 -7.49
CA LEU A 257 -16.38 -7.27 -8.41
C LEU A 257 -16.54 -8.69 -8.96
N THR A 258 -17.78 -9.05 -9.33
CA THR A 258 -18.06 -10.31 -10.04
C THR A 258 -19.12 -10.06 -11.11
N SER A 259 -18.77 -10.34 -12.37
CA SER A 259 -19.68 -10.19 -13.50
C SER A 259 -20.24 -11.52 -13.94
N SER A 260 -21.58 -11.59 -14.15
CA SER A 260 -22.26 -12.80 -14.63
C SER A 260 -22.01 -13.09 -16.12
N GLY A 261 -21.57 -12.08 -16.88
CA GLY A 261 -21.27 -12.19 -18.32
C GLY A 261 -20.12 -11.28 -18.72
N PRO A 262 -19.69 -11.33 -19.99
CA PRO A 262 -18.62 -10.46 -20.49
C PRO A 262 -19.02 -8.98 -20.42
N ILE A 263 -18.12 -8.14 -19.90
CA ILE A 263 -18.28 -6.68 -19.83
C ILE A 263 -16.97 -5.99 -20.15
N TYR A 264 -17.09 -4.75 -20.65
CA TYR A 264 -15.98 -3.83 -20.83
C TYR A 264 -16.09 -2.66 -19.85
N LEU A 265 -14.96 -2.15 -19.39
CA LEU A 265 -14.90 -1.01 -18.47
C LEU A 265 -14.08 0.13 -19.04
N ALA A 266 -14.46 1.37 -18.68
CA ALA A 266 -13.61 2.52 -18.91
C ALA A 266 -13.64 3.46 -17.70
N SER A 267 -12.46 3.93 -17.27
CA SER A 267 -12.32 5.05 -16.35
C SER A 267 -12.01 6.32 -17.13
N LEU A 268 -12.72 7.39 -16.78
CA LEU A 268 -12.76 8.65 -17.51
C LEU A 268 -12.62 9.82 -16.54
N ALA A 269 -11.98 10.89 -16.99
CA ALA A 269 -11.85 12.12 -16.22
C ALA A 269 -12.33 13.32 -17.03
N ARG A 270 -13.23 14.13 -16.46
CA ARG A 270 -13.62 15.43 -17.00
C ARG A 270 -14.02 16.40 -15.90
N TYR A 271 -13.88 17.67 -16.18
CA TYR A 271 -14.35 18.70 -15.26
C TYR A 271 -15.87 18.78 -15.26
N ALA A 272 -16.44 19.20 -14.13
CA ALA A 272 -17.85 19.48 -14.02
C ALA A 272 -18.33 20.46 -15.11
N ASN A 273 -19.53 20.23 -15.64
CA ASN A 273 -20.17 21.20 -16.53
C ASN A 273 -20.43 22.48 -15.75
N THR A 274 -20.41 23.64 -16.44
CA THR A 274 -20.72 24.93 -15.83
C THR A 274 -22.06 25.41 -16.33
N THR A 275 -23.00 25.69 -15.42
CA THR A 275 -24.30 26.27 -15.74
C THR A 275 -24.16 27.74 -16.13
N ALA A 276 -25.19 28.32 -16.76
CA ALA A 276 -25.23 29.75 -17.10
C ALA A 276 -25.06 30.67 -15.88
N SER A 277 -25.48 30.21 -14.69
CA SER A 277 -25.28 30.92 -13.41
C SER A 277 -23.86 30.71 -12.80
N GLY A 278 -22.99 29.99 -13.51
CA GLY A 278 -21.62 29.70 -13.06
C GLY A 278 -21.51 28.64 -11.98
N ASN A 279 -22.58 27.89 -11.68
CA ASN A 279 -22.51 26.72 -10.80
C ASN A 279 -21.97 25.52 -11.55
N GLU A 280 -21.32 24.62 -10.81
CA GLU A 280 -20.90 23.34 -11.36
C GLU A 280 -22.07 22.35 -11.39
N GLN A 281 -22.08 21.49 -12.39
CA GLN A 281 -23.06 20.44 -12.57
C GLN A 281 -22.35 19.11 -12.83
N VAL A 282 -22.80 18.07 -12.14
CA VAL A 282 -22.26 16.71 -12.25
C VAL A 282 -22.43 16.20 -13.69
N PRO A 283 -21.36 15.68 -14.33
CA PRO A 283 -21.46 15.15 -15.69
C PRO A 283 -22.48 14.01 -15.80
N SER A 284 -23.25 14.03 -16.88
CA SER A 284 -24.24 13.00 -17.20
C SER A 284 -23.60 11.78 -17.84
N LEU A 285 -24.34 10.66 -17.90
CA LEU A 285 -23.90 9.48 -18.65
C LEU A 285 -23.60 9.84 -20.12
N GLN A 286 -24.43 10.71 -20.73
CA GLN A 286 -24.21 11.15 -22.10
C GLN A 286 -22.88 11.90 -22.28
N ASP A 287 -22.50 12.73 -21.32
CA ASP A 287 -21.22 13.43 -21.32
C ASP A 287 -20.04 12.42 -21.30
N TRP A 288 -20.18 11.37 -20.51
CA TRP A 288 -19.17 10.32 -20.41
C TRP A 288 -19.08 9.48 -21.68
N LEU A 289 -20.22 9.13 -22.28
CA LEU A 289 -20.26 8.38 -23.55
C LEU A 289 -19.66 9.19 -24.70
N GLN A 290 -19.92 10.51 -24.74
CA GLN A 290 -19.30 11.40 -25.71
C GLN A 290 -17.77 11.44 -25.55
N LEU A 291 -17.30 11.59 -24.30
CA LEU A 291 -15.87 11.59 -24.00
C LEU A 291 -15.21 10.25 -24.36
N LEU A 292 -15.88 9.12 -24.06
CA LEU A 292 -15.37 7.79 -24.39
C LEU A 292 -15.23 7.58 -25.90
N LYS A 293 -16.21 8.05 -26.67
CA LYS A 293 -16.24 7.88 -28.13
C LYS A 293 -15.27 8.79 -28.86
N ASP A 294 -15.24 10.06 -28.49
CA ASP A 294 -14.55 11.11 -29.24
C ASP A 294 -13.27 11.61 -28.57
N GLY A 295 -13.04 11.19 -27.30
CA GLY A 295 -11.91 11.64 -26.49
C GLY A 295 -10.59 10.95 -26.82
N ARG A 296 -9.55 11.49 -26.21
CA ARG A 296 -8.18 10.95 -26.20
C ARG A 296 -7.78 10.55 -24.78
N LEU A 297 -6.61 9.96 -24.65
CA LEU A 297 -6.07 9.68 -23.32
C LEU A 297 -5.91 10.98 -22.51
N ALA A 298 -6.30 10.93 -21.24
CA ALA A 298 -6.13 12.02 -20.29
C ALA A 298 -4.65 12.37 -20.10
N GLY A 299 -4.39 13.59 -19.67
CA GLY A 299 -3.01 14.07 -19.55
C GLY A 299 -2.76 15.01 -18.37
N PRO A 300 -1.51 15.47 -18.24
CA PRO A 300 -0.33 15.09 -19.04
C PRO A 300 0.04 13.62 -18.87
N ARG A 301 0.62 12.99 -19.89
CA ARG A 301 1.05 11.60 -19.80
C ARG A 301 2.26 11.48 -18.86
N ASP A 302 2.31 10.39 -18.11
CA ASP A 302 3.45 10.07 -17.25
C ASP A 302 4.68 9.70 -18.10
N MET A 303 5.84 9.69 -17.45
CA MET A 303 7.08 9.26 -18.10
C MET A 303 7.00 7.77 -18.44
N PRO A 304 7.36 7.37 -19.69
CA PRO A 304 7.41 5.97 -20.08
C PRO A 304 8.35 5.14 -19.20
N PRO A 305 8.07 3.85 -18.98
CA PRO A 305 8.91 2.99 -18.17
C PRO A 305 10.25 2.71 -18.84
N SER A 306 11.28 2.48 -18.01
CA SER A 306 12.52 1.87 -18.46
C SER A 306 12.29 0.39 -18.77
N ASP A 307 12.85 -0.09 -19.88
CA ASP A 307 12.83 -1.52 -20.20
C ASP A 307 13.89 -2.26 -19.35
N PRO A 308 13.50 -3.20 -18.46
CA PRO A 308 14.45 -3.94 -17.64
C PRO A 308 15.50 -4.72 -18.44
N ALA A 309 15.17 -5.14 -19.67
CA ALA A 309 16.06 -5.93 -20.51
C ALA A 309 17.17 -5.08 -21.16
N THR A 310 16.90 -3.82 -21.46
CA THR A 310 17.83 -2.93 -22.16
C THR A 310 18.44 -1.85 -21.29
N TYR A 311 17.91 -1.64 -20.07
CA TYR A 311 18.42 -0.65 -19.13
C TYR A 311 19.84 -0.99 -18.66
N GLN A 312 20.76 -0.04 -18.79
CA GLN A 312 22.15 -0.23 -18.39
C GLN A 312 22.57 0.67 -17.21
N PHE A 313 22.22 1.95 -17.23
CA PHE A 313 22.64 2.91 -16.20
C PHE A 313 21.70 4.12 -16.13
N GLY A 314 21.80 4.88 -15.04
CA GLY A 314 20.97 6.06 -14.78
C GLY A 314 19.82 5.77 -13.81
N ARG A 315 18.77 6.58 -13.85
CA ARG A 315 17.56 6.37 -13.05
C ARG A 315 16.64 5.38 -13.75
N PHE A 316 16.29 4.30 -13.08
CA PHE A 316 15.26 3.36 -13.55
C PHE A 316 13.87 3.92 -13.28
N TYR A 317 13.05 4.03 -14.32
CA TYR A 317 11.66 4.48 -14.22
C TYR A 317 10.72 3.27 -14.34
N TYR A 318 9.89 3.06 -13.34
CA TYR A 318 8.89 1.99 -13.36
C TYR A 318 7.68 2.34 -14.23
N GLY A 319 7.40 3.63 -14.42
CA GLY A 319 6.18 4.15 -15.02
C GLY A 319 4.99 4.09 -14.07
N ARG A 320 3.85 4.60 -14.49
CA ARG A 320 2.55 4.43 -13.81
C ARG A 320 1.72 3.40 -14.56
N VAL A 321 0.81 2.75 -13.85
CA VAL A 321 0.03 1.63 -14.40
C VAL A 321 -1.27 2.13 -15.03
N ALA A 322 -1.54 1.75 -16.29
CA ALA A 322 -2.87 1.80 -16.87
C ALA A 322 -3.07 0.60 -17.80
N GLY A 323 -3.95 -0.30 -17.39
CA GLY A 323 -4.22 -1.53 -18.09
C GLY A 323 -4.88 -2.57 -17.21
N VAL A 324 -4.85 -3.82 -17.65
CA VAL A 324 -5.34 -4.96 -16.89
C VAL A 324 -4.14 -5.77 -16.41
N ALA A 325 -3.99 -5.85 -15.08
CA ALA A 325 -2.97 -6.68 -14.44
C ALA A 325 -3.54 -8.07 -14.11
N ARG A 326 -2.67 -9.07 -13.90
CA ARG A 326 -3.04 -10.41 -13.45
C ARG A 326 -2.53 -10.63 -12.05
N GLY A 327 -3.43 -10.74 -11.08
CA GLY A 327 -3.12 -11.01 -9.69
C GLY A 327 -3.68 -9.96 -8.75
N SER A 328 -4.59 -10.38 -7.89
CA SER A 328 -5.23 -9.55 -6.86
C SER A 328 -4.82 -9.95 -5.45
N SER A 329 -4.30 -11.17 -5.26
CA SER A 329 -3.84 -11.62 -3.95
C SER A 329 -2.66 -12.58 -4.00
N TRP A 330 -1.83 -12.50 -2.95
CA TRP A 330 -0.74 -13.43 -2.65
C TRP A 330 -1.03 -14.10 -1.32
N LYS A 331 -1.40 -15.37 -1.37
CA LYS A 331 -1.73 -16.15 -0.17
C LYS A 331 -0.77 -17.33 -0.05
N THR A 332 -0.06 -17.41 1.07
CA THR A 332 0.90 -18.48 1.29
C THR A 332 1.09 -18.82 2.77
N THR A 333 1.52 -20.04 3.04
CA THR A 333 2.08 -20.46 4.34
C THR A 333 3.60 -20.52 4.19
N LEU A 334 4.31 -19.79 5.04
CA LEU A 334 5.77 -19.73 5.03
C LEU A 334 6.30 -20.86 5.91
N THR A 335 7.06 -21.77 5.31
CA THR A 335 7.63 -22.96 5.97
C THR A 335 9.11 -23.10 5.63
N ASP A 336 9.81 -23.99 6.31
CA ASP A 336 11.25 -24.23 6.07
C ASP A 336 11.52 -24.78 4.67
N SER A 337 10.59 -25.56 4.15
CA SER A 337 10.62 -26.12 2.79
C SER A 337 9.21 -26.50 2.33
N SER A 338 9.03 -26.85 1.06
CA SER A 338 7.75 -27.33 0.54
C SER A 338 7.25 -28.64 1.19
N ALA A 339 8.15 -29.39 1.84
CA ALA A 339 7.82 -30.62 2.57
C ALA A 339 7.58 -30.37 4.08
N SER A 340 7.83 -29.17 4.58
CA SER A 340 7.64 -28.82 5.99
C SER A 340 6.25 -28.20 6.20
N SER A 341 5.65 -28.47 7.37
CA SER A 341 4.43 -27.81 7.84
C SER A 341 4.72 -26.65 8.81
N THR A 342 5.99 -26.45 9.18
CA THR A 342 6.44 -25.46 10.16
C THR A 342 7.51 -24.54 9.61
N LEU A 343 7.64 -23.38 10.25
CA LEU A 343 8.72 -22.42 10.04
C LEU A 343 9.55 -22.36 11.31
N THR A 344 10.73 -22.97 11.27
CA THR A 344 11.64 -22.98 12.42
C THR A 344 12.11 -21.56 12.74
N ILE A 345 11.96 -21.15 13.99
CA ILE A 345 12.45 -19.84 14.46
C ILE A 345 13.97 -19.77 14.37
N PRO A 346 14.54 -18.57 14.16
CA PRO A 346 15.99 -18.44 14.15
C PRO A 346 16.60 -18.73 15.53
N ASP A 347 17.88 -19.07 15.57
CA ASP A 347 18.62 -19.20 16.82
C ASP A 347 18.60 -17.90 17.64
N PRO A 348 18.78 -17.97 18.97
CA PRO A 348 18.82 -16.80 19.84
C PRO A 348 19.74 -15.70 19.31
N GLY A 349 19.25 -14.47 19.27
CA GLY A 349 19.95 -13.30 18.77
C GLY A 349 19.96 -13.16 17.24
N ASN A 350 19.44 -14.13 16.47
CA ASN A 350 19.40 -14.09 15.02
C ASN A 350 18.01 -13.76 14.47
N SER A 351 17.97 -13.45 13.18
CA SER A 351 16.73 -13.16 12.45
C SER A 351 16.78 -13.65 11.00
N PHE A 352 15.60 -13.74 10.39
CA PHE A 352 15.43 -13.81 8.94
C PHE A 352 14.29 -12.92 8.50
N SER A 353 14.27 -12.53 7.22
CA SER A 353 13.24 -11.66 6.68
C SER A 353 12.67 -12.21 5.38
N TYR A 354 11.36 -11.98 5.17
CA TYR A 354 10.68 -12.19 3.90
C TYR A 354 10.38 -10.86 3.23
N VAL A 355 10.66 -10.77 1.93
CA VAL A 355 10.41 -9.55 1.14
C VAL A 355 8.95 -9.48 0.71
N ILE A 356 8.34 -8.30 0.87
CA ILE A 356 6.97 -8.01 0.48
C ILE A 356 6.97 -6.95 -0.61
N SER A 357 6.23 -7.22 -1.69
CA SER A 357 6.09 -6.33 -2.85
C SER A 357 7.41 -5.95 -3.50
N SER A 358 8.29 -6.96 -3.70
CA SER A 358 9.55 -6.77 -4.42
C SER A 358 9.30 -6.36 -5.88
N VAL A 359 10.19 -5.50 -6.39
CA VAL A 359 10.09 -4.90 -7.73
C VAL A 359 11.39 -5.10 -8.50
N ASP A 360 11.36 -4.89 -9.81
CA ASP A 360 12.57 -4.87 -10.62
C ASP A 360 13.63 -3.98 -9.96
N ARG A 361 14.86 -4.48 -9.87
CA ARG A 361 16.02 -3.79 -9.28
C ARG A 361 15.88 -3.38 -7.80
N ASN A 362 14.91 -3.94 -7.10
CA ASN A 362 14.82 -3.86 -5.66
C ASN A 362 14.15 -5.11 -5.09
N THR A 363 14.91 -6.20 -5.04
CA THR A 363 14.50 -7.52 -4.56
C THR A 363 15.15 -7.88 -3.22
N PHE A 364 15.98 -6.98 -2.66
CA PHE A 364 16.86 -7.25 -1.51
C PHE A 364 17.71 -8.52 -1.69
N GLY A 365 18.23 -8.72 -2.91
CA GLY A 365 19.10 -9.84 -3.25
C GLY A 365 18.40 -11.19 -3.44
N THR A 366 17.06 -11.26 -3.33
CA THR A 366 16.31 -12.52 -3.54
C THR A 366 16.13 -12.88 -5.01
N GLY A 367 16.23 -11.92 -5.91
CA GLY A 367 15.92 -12.07 -7.33
C GLY A 367 14.43 -12.26 -7.65
N GLN A 368 13.54 -12.35 -6.64
CA GLN A 368 12.11 -12.50 -6.85
C GLN A 368 11.46 -11.15 -7.16
N ILE A 369 10.71 -11.06 -8.25
CA ILE A 369 9.87 -9.92 -8.61
C ILE A 369 8.42 -10.32 -8.36
N GLN A 370 7.74 -9.64 -7.42
CA GLN A 370 6.37 -9.94 -7.04
C GLN A 370 5.35 -9.09 -7.81
N SER A 371 5.80 -8.12 -8.61
CA SER A 371 4.93 -7.24 -9.38
C SER A 371 4.03 -8.01 -10.33
N ALA A 372 2.73 -7.72 -10.30
CA ALA A 372 1.75 -8.37 -11.16
C ALA A 372 2.04 -8.11 -12.65
N PRO A 373 2.03 -9.14 -13.52
CA PRO A 373 2.19 -8.96 -14.96
C PRO A 373 0.98 -8.24 -15.56
N MET A 374 1.23 -7.43 -16.60
CA MET A 374 0.17 -6.76 -17.35
C MET A 374 -0.32 -7.68 -18.47
N ILE A 375 -1.64 -7.88 -18.57
CA ILE A 375 -2.30 -8.61 -19.66
C ILE A 375 -2.40 -7.70 -20.88
N VAL A 376 -2.93 -6.49 -20.68
CA VAL A 376 -3.01 -5.41 -21.67
C VAL A 376 -2.68 -4.08 -20.99
N ARG A 377 -2.04 -3.16 -21.72
CA ARG A 377 -1.64 -1.85 -21.22
C ARG A 377 -1.39 -0.87 -22.36
N TYR A 378 -1.34 0.43 -22.06
CA TYR A 378 -0.84 1.41 -23.05
C TYR A 378 0.68 1.34 -23.17
N PRO A 379 1.24 1.66 -24.36
CA PRO A 379 2.69 1.57 -24.61
C PRO A 379 3.55 2.43 -23.67
N ASP A 380 3.02 3.58 -23.23
CA ASP A 380 3.71 4.56 -22.39
C ASP A 380 3.51 4.31 -20.87
N THR A 381 2.87 3.22 -20.49
CA THR A 381 2.58 2.88 -19.09
C THR A 381 3.44 1.72 -18.59
N ALA A 382 3.42 1.45 -17.30
CA ALA A 382 4.25 0.46 -16.64
C ALA A 382 4.17 -0.94 -17.27
N LEU A 383 5.30 -1.61 -17.36
CA LEU A 383 5.42 -2.97 -17.91
C LEU A 383 4.84 -4.04 -16.97
N ARG A 384 4.82 -3.74 -15.68
CA ARG A 384 4.22 -4.55 -14.60
C ARG A 384 3.47 -3.64 -13.66
N ALA A 385 2.48 -4.15 -12.93
CA ALA A 385 1.88 -3.44 -11.81
C ALA A 385 2.83 -3.48 -10.61
N HIS A 386 3.99 -2.84 -10.76
CA HIS A 386 4.98 -2.74 -9.69
C HIS A 386 4.38 -2.03 -8.47
N GLY A 387 4.82 -2.41 -7.28
CA GLY A 387 4.23 -1.94 -6.03
C GLY A 387 3.03 -2.78 -5.59
N ASN A 388 2.35 -3.49 -6.48
CA ASN A 388 1.17 -4.31 -6.17
C ASN A 388 0.11 -3.55 -5.36
N TYR A 389 -0.12 -2.26 -5.68
CA TYR A 389 -1.14 -1.44 -5.02
C TYR A 389 -2.52 -2.09 -5.15
N GLY A 390 -3.19 -2.28 -4.03
CA GLY A 390 -4.46 -2.98 -3.95
C GLY A 390 -4.36 -4.50 -3.84
N VAL A 391 -3.20 -5.10 -4.06
CA VAL A 391 -2.99 -6.54 -3.88
C VAL A 391 -3.04 -6.90 -2.40
N ARG A 392 -3.77 -7.96 -2.07
CA ARG A 392 -3.86 -8.49 -0.72
C ARG A 392 -2.78 -9.55 -0.48
N TYR A 393 -1.91 -9.31 0.49
CA TYR A 393 -0.99 -10.30 1.03
C TYR A 393 -1.62 -10.98 2.23
N SER A 394 -1.64 -12.31 2.25
CA SER A 394 -2.13 -13.14 3.35
C SER A 394 -1.09 -14.22 3.66
N LEU A 395 -0.32 -14.01 4.72
CA LEU A 395 0.82 -14.83 5.07
C LEU A 395 0.56 -15.54 6.39
N ARG A 396 0.74 -16.85 6.41
CA ARG A 396 0.70 -17.66 7.62
C ARG A 396 2.10 -18.11 8.00
N LEU A 397 2.49 -17.86 9.24
CA LEU A 397 3.77 -18.24 9.82
C LEU A 397 3.55 -19.24 10.96
N PRO A 398 3.66 -20.55 10.72
CA PRO A 398 3.59 -21.58 11.78
C PRO A 398 4.96 -21.70 12.47
N LEU A 399 5.27 -20.74 13.37
CA LEU A 399 6.56 -20.60 14.04
C LEU A 399 6.82 -21.76 14.99
N TYR A 400 7.82 -22.56 14.70
CA TYR A 400 8.21 -23.72 15.50
C TYR A 400 9.49 -23.45 16.30
N ASN A 401 9.42 -23.67 17.61
CA ASN A 401 10.57 -23.62 18.50
C ASN A 401 11.21 -25.01 18.62
N SER A 402 12.35 -25.22 17.97
CA SER A 402 13.11 -26.46 18.03
C SER A 402 14.06 -26.57 19.23
N HIS A 403 14.13 -25.52 20.07
CA HIS A 403 14.98 -25.50 21.27
C HIS A 403 14.28 -26.17 22.47
N ASP A 404 15.06 -26.61 23.44
CA ASP A 404 14.57 -27.26 24.68
C ASP A 404 14.10 -26.25 25.74
N VAL A 405 14.20 -24.95 25.44
CA VAL A 405 13.74 -23.85 26.30
C VAL A 405 12.79 -22.93 25.54
N ALA A 406 11.93 -22.26 26.29
CA ALA A 406 11.03 -21.29 25.70
C ALA A 406 11.81 -20.14 25.04
N GLN A 407 11.36 -19.72 23.86
CA GLN A 407 11.98 -18.65 23.08
C GLN A 407 11.03 -17.45 22.95
N THR A 408 11.61 -16.25 22.99
CA THR A 408 10.87 -14.99 22.78
C THR A 408 11.13 -14.46 21.38
N ILE A 409 10.09 -14.42 20.56
CA ILE A 409 10.14 -14.06 19.15
C ILE A 409 9.42 -12.74 18.92
N SER A 410 10.05 -11.84 18.19
CA SER A 410 9.44 -10.61 17.68
C SER A 410 9.20 -10.69 16.18
N ILE A 411 8.04 -10.22 15.74
CA ILE A 411 7.73 -10.00 14.33
C ILE A 411 7.74 -8.50 14.06
N LYS A 412 8.50 -8.10 13.05
CA LYS A 412 8.64 -6.70 12.64
C LYS A 412 8.21 -6.52 11.20
N PHE A 413 7.68 -5.35 10.86
CA PHE A 413 7.50 -4.89 9.49
C PHE A 413 8.41 -3.68 9.27
N GLN A 414 9.32 -3.76 8.30
CA GLN A 414 10.44 -2.82 8.19
C GLN A 414 10.63 -2.32 6.76
N THR A 415 11.27 -1.16 6.62
CA THR A 415 11.53 -0.50 5.34
C THR A 415 13.03 -0.23 5.15
N PRO A 416 13.83 -1.28 4.83
CA PRO A 416 15.27 -1.14 4.62
C PRO A 416 15.61 -0.27 3.41
N LEU A 417 16.86 0.14 3.29
CA LEU A 417 17.41 0.69 2.05
C LEU A 417 17.57 -0.40 1.00
N GLY A 418 17.19 -0.12 -0.25
CA GLY A 418 17.41 -1.04 -1.37
C GLY A 418 18.90 -1.27 -1.62
N ASP A 419 19.30 -2.53 -1.68
CA ASP A 419 20.67 -2.94 -2.01
C ASP A 419 20.65 -4.35 -2.62
N GLU A 420 20.73 -4.42 -3.95
CA GLU A 420 20.76 -5.70 -4.68
C GLU A 420 22.10 -6.46 -4.50
N GLY A 421 23.15 -5.76 -4.14
CA GLY A 421 24.46 -6.36 -3.88
C GLY A 421 24.59 -7.03 -2.52
N LEU A 422 23.67 -6.74 -1.59
CA LEU A 422 23.68 -7.28 -0.24
C LEU A 422 22.77 -8.52 -0.16
N THR A 423 23.37 -9.71 -0.25
CA THR A 423 22.61 -10.97 -0.28
C THR A 423 22.38 -11.60 1.10
N ASN A 424 23.15 -11.20 2.13
CA ASN A 424 23.14 -11.80 3.46
C ASN A 424 22.79 -10.79 4.56
N GLY A 425 21.94 -9.84 4.29
CA GLY A 425 21.58 -8.83 5.27
C GLY A 425 20.64 -7.77 4.73
N LEU A 426 20.24 -6.89 5.63
CA LEU A 426 19.44 -5.71 5.31
C LEU A 426 20.17 -4.45 5.78
N ARG A 427 20.09 -3.41 4.98
CA ARG A 427 20.69 -2.11 5.28
C ARG A 427 19.64 -1.15 5.79
N PHE A 428 19.89 -0.52 6.90
CA PHE A 428 19.07 0.50 7.53
C PHE A 428 19.84 1.81 7.67
N ARG A 429 19.14 2.85 8.06
CA ARG A 429 19.72 4.16 8.33
C ARG A 429 19.28 4.64 9.71
N ARG A 430 20.21 5.22 10.48
CA ARG A 430 19.97 5.73 11.83
C ARG A 430 20.51 7.17 11.96
N PRO A 431 19.63 8.21 12.05
CA PRO A 431 18.17 8.12 11.93
C PRO A 431 17.72 7.81 10.49
N PRO A 432 16.50 7.27 10.30
CA PRO A 432 15.95 7.03 8.98
C PRO A 432 15.75 8.36 8.22
N GLU A 433 15.57 8.28 6.90
CA GLU A 433 15.26 9.46 6.10
C GLU A 433 13.90 10.05 6.49
N ASN A 434 13.70 11.35 6.22
CA ASN A 434 12.40 11.99 6.47
C ASN A 434 11.30 11.51 5.52
N ARG A 435 11.66 10.90 4.38
CA ARG A 435 10.69 10.41 3.39
C ARG A 435 9.94 9.19 3.91
N ILE A 436 8.62 9.27 3.87
CA ILE A 436 7.74 8.15 4.24
C ILE A 436 7.63 7.21 3.05
N PHE A 437 7.89 5.92 3.30
CA PHE A 437 7.85 4.85 2.30
C PHE A 437 6.71 3.86 2.54
N PHE A 438 6.05 3.92 3.66
CA PHE A 438 4.87 3.08 3.91
C PHE A 438 3.87 3.81 4.82
N ARG A 439 2.61 3.84 4.40
CA ARG A 439 1.45 4.18 5.22
C ARG A 439 0.38 3.15 4.94
N GLY A 440 0.06 2.33 5.92
CA GLY A 440 -0.94 1.30 5.71
C GLY A 440 -1.26 0.53 6.97
N THR A 441 -2.31 -0.29 6.89
CA THR A 441 -2.75 -1.14 8.00
C THR A 441 -2.32 -2.57 7.77
N VAL A 442 -1.72 -3.17 8.79
CA VAL A 442 -1.40 -4.60 8.87
C VAL A 442 -2.32 -5.24 9.90
N ARG A 443 -2.95 -6.35 9.55
CA ARG A 443 -3.71 -7.19 10.46
C ARG A 443 -2.86 -8.37 10.92
N LEU A 444 -2.75 -8.53 12.24
CA LEU A 444 -2.12 -9.68 12.88
C LEU A 444 -3.19 -10.52 13.57
N ARG A 445 -3.14 -11.84 13.39
CA ARG A 445 -3.95 -12.79 14.13
C ARG A 445 -3.03 -13.85 14.74
N PHE A 446 -3.18 -14.06 16.03
CA PHE A 446 -2.37 -15.00 16.80
C PHE A 446 -3.09 -15.39 18.08
N LYS A 447 -2.65 -16.47 18.75
CA LYS A 447 -3.10 -16.81 20.09
C LYS A 447 -2.17 -16.22 21.14
N ASN A 448 -2.73 -15.57 22.15
CA ASN A 448 -1.95 -15.09 23.29
C ASN A 448 -1.44 -16.25 24.18
N GLN A 449 -0.81 -15.94 25.29
CA GLN A 449 -0.28 -16.96 26.22
C GLN A 449 -1.37 -17.86 26.85
N MET A 450 -2.60 -17.37 26.95
CA MET A 450 -3.78 -18.11 27.44
C MET A 450 -4.51 -18.92 26.35
N GLY A 451 -3.98 -18.96 25.12
CA GLY A 451 -4.60 -19.63 23.98
C GLY A 451 -5.78 -18.88 23.36
N ILE A 452 -6.06 -17.65 23.79
CA ILE A 452 -7.15 -16.82 23.27
C ILE A 452 -6.72 -16.13 21.97
N GLU A 453 -7.53 -16.24 20.94
CA GLU A 453 -7.29 -15.57 19.67
C GLU A 453 -7.31 -14.06 19.81
N GLN A 454 -6.30 -13.42 19.24
CA GLN A 454 -6.15 -11.96 19.16
C GLN A 454 -6.15 -11.53 17.70
N THR A 455 -6.84 -10.44 17.41
CA THR A 455 -6.78 -9.76 16.12
C THR A 455 -6.39 -8.31 16.36
N HIS A 456 -5.23 -7.93 15.85
CA HIS A 456 -4.72 -6.56 15.94
C HIS A 456 -4.66 -5.95 14.54
N TYR A 457 -5.24 -4.77 14.37
CA TYR A 457 -5.05 -3.92 13.22
C TYR A 457 -4.10 -2.80 13.59
N LEU A 458 -2.92 -2.80 13.01
CA LEU A 458 -1.88 -1.81 13.28
C LEU A 458 -1.71 -0.92 12.06
N HIS A 459 -2.00 0.37 12.22
CA HIS A 459 -1.65 1.36 11.22
C HIS A 459 -0.17 1.71 11.37
N LEU A 460 0.59 1.56 10.29
CA LEU A 460 2.02 1.79 10.24
C LEU A 460 2.34 3.02 9.40
N VAL A 461 3.29 3.82 9.88
CA VAL A 461 3.93 4.89 9.11
C VAL A 461 5.43 4.69 9.21
N GLN A 462 6.08 4.38 8.09
CA GLN A 462 7.49 4.04 8.08
C GLN A 462 8.25 4.89 7.06
N ARG A 463 9.47 5.23 7.45
CA ARG A 463 10.40 6.03 6.66
C ARG A 463 11.40 5.14 5.93
N ARG A 464 11.99 5.67 4.86
CA ARG A 464 13.05 4.99 4.12
C ARG A 464 14.25 4.70 5.02
N GLY A 465 14.71 3.46 5.02
CA GLY A 465 15.82 2.99 5.85
C GLY A 465 15.45 2.74 7.31
N GLN A 466 14.17 2.66 7.66
CA GLN A 466 13.71 2.49 9.04
C GLN A 466 13.80 1.05 9.52
N GLU A 467 14.56 0.85 10.60
CA GLU A 467 14.49 -0.35 11.44
C GLU A 467 13.38 -0.15 12.47
N SER A 468 12.37 -1.02 12.45
CA SER A 468 11.11 -0.79 13.17
C SER A 468 11.05 -1.51 14.50
N ASN A 469 10.17 -1.03 15.38
CA ASN A 469 9.77 -1.73 16.59
C ASN A 469 8.95 -2.99 16.24
N PRO A 470 8.91 -4.00 17.14
CA PRO A 470 8.07 -5.18 16.95
C PRO A 470 6.59 -4.84 16.81
N LEU A 471 5.90 -5.49 15.86
CA LEU A 471 4.44 -5.48 15.77
C LEU A 471 3.83 -6.34 16.87
N VAL A 472 4.48 -7.46 17.18
CA VAL A 472 4.11 -8.40 18.23
C VAL A 472 5.35 -9.11 18.75
N THR A 473 5.34 -9.42 20.04
CA THR A 473 6.35 -10.27 20.70
C THR A 473 5.63 -11.44 21.37
N LEU A 474 6.08 -12.65 21.09
CA LEU A 474 5.46 -13.90 21.49
C LEU A 474 6.47 -14.80 22.17
N THR A 475 6.05 -15.49 23.23
CA THR A 475 6.83 -16.60 23.82
C THR A 475 6.31 -17.91 23.26
N ILE A 476 7.22 -18.72 22.69
CA ILE A 476 6.92 -20.06 22.16
C ILE A 476 7.57 -21.10 23.07
N PRO A 477 6.76 -21.99 23.69
CA PRO A 477 7.29 -23.04 24.54
C PRO A 477 8.27 -23.98 23.79
N PRO A 478 9.10 -24.76 24.52
CA PRO A 478 9.97 -25.75 23.88
C PRO A 478 9.18 -26.71 23.01
N GLN A 479 9.73 -27.08 21.85
CA GLN A 479 9.16 -28.06 20.91
C GLN A 479 7.69 -27.77 20.49
N ALA A 480 7.26 -26.51 20.59
CA ALA A 480 5.89 -26.07 20.28
C ALA A 480 5.83 -25.20 19.02
N THR A 481 4.67 -25.20 18.40
CA THR A 481 4.37 -24.33 17.26
C THR A 481 3.35 -23.25 17.67
N LYS A 482 3.57 -22.03 17.17
CA LYS A 482 2.64 -20.92 17.32
C LYS A 482 2.37 -20.27 15.98
N ASP A 483 1.11 -20.28 15.56
CA ASP A 483 0.68 -19.66 14.31
C ASP A 483 0.55 -18.15 14.46
N VAL A 484 1.05 -17.43 13.46
CA VAL A 484 0.81 -16.00 13.27
C VAL A 484 0.37 -15.76 11.85
N ASP A 485 -0.81 -15.19 11.67
CA ASP A 485 -1.30 -14.75 10.37
C ASP A 485 -1.07 -13.24 10.22
N ILE A 486 -0.53 -12.84 9.08
CA ILE A 486 -0.25 -11.45 8.72
C ILE A 486 -0.97 -11.14 7.42
N ASP A 487 -1.89 -10.18 7.46
CA ASP A 487 -2.63 -9.73 6.29
C ASP A 487 -2.44 -8.22 6.07
N LEU A 488 -2.32 -7.82 4.83
CA LEU A 488 -2.41 -6.41 4.41
C LEU A 488 -2.93 -6.29 2.99
N VAL A 489 -3.62 -5.20 2.69
CA VAL A 489 -3.81 -4.73 1.31
C VAL A 489 -2.71 -3.71 1.07
N TYR A 490 -1.85 -3.96 0.07
CA TYR A 490 -0.70 -3.10 -0.16
C TYR A 490 -1.17 -1.71 -0.61
N PRO A 491 -0.89 -0.65 0.15
CA PRO A 491 -1.49 0.65 -0.07
C PRO A 491 -0.77 1.43 -1.18
N PRO A 492 -1.49 2.28 -1.95
CA PRO A 492 -0.86 3.17 -2.92
C PRO A 492 0.01 4.27 -2.27
N ASP A 493 -0.20 4.53 -0.97
CA ASP A 493 0.61 5.47 -0.17
C ASP A 493 1.92 4.81 0.34
N ALA A 494 2.50 3.92 -0.46
CA ALA A 494 3.72 3.20 -0.14
C ALA A 494 4.69 3.17 -1.31
N THR A 495 5.97 3.06 -0.98
CA THR A 495 7.06 2.82 -1.93
C THR A 495 7.67 1.45 -1.62
N PRO A 496 7.46 0.45 -2.49
CA PRO A 496 7.95 -0.90 -2.27
C PRO A 496 9.47 -1.01 -2.46
N PRO A 497 10.08 -2.09 -1.95
CA PRO A 497 9.52 -3.15 -1.11
C PRO A 497 9.66 -2.88 0.39
N GLN A 498 8.97 -3.68 1.21
CA GLN A 498 9.17 -3.81 2.64
C GLN A 498 9.56 -5.26 2.99
N VAL A 499 9.88 -5.50 4.28
CA VAL A 499 10.19 -6.84 4.78
C VAL A 499 9.41 -7.17 6.05
N ILE A 500 9.06 -8.44 6.20
CA ILE A 500 8.60 -9.02 7.46
C ILE A 500 9.77 -9.77 8.07
N THR A 501 10.20 -9.36 9.27
CA THR A 501 11.35 -9.95 9.98
C THR A 501 10.87 -10.75 11.17
N VAL A 502 11.38 -11.97 11.31
CA VAL A 502 11.25 -12.82 12.49
C VAL A 502 12.58 -12.76 13.24
N LEU A 503 12.56 -12.26 14.47
CA LEU A 503 13.74 -12.06 15.33
C LEU A 503 13.57 -12.87 16.60
N ASN A 504 14.57 -13.69 16.95
CA ASN A 504 14.63 -14.34 18.26
C ASN A 504 15.35 -13.44 19.26
N ASN A 505 14.59 -12.88 20.21
CA ASN A 505 15.10 -11.97 21.25
C ASN A 505 15.68 -12.70 22.46
N SER A 506 15.65 -14.03 22.51
CA SER A 506 16.17 -14.79 23.64
C SER A 506 17.67 -14.57 23.79
N ALA A 507 18.16 -14.56 25.03
CA ALA A 507 19.59 -14.45 25.29
C ALA A 507 20.30 -15.71 24.76
N THR A 508 21.48 -15.52 24.18
CA THR A 508 22.38 -16.64 23.85
C THR A 508 22.90 -17.29 25.12
N ASP A 509 22.85 -18.61 25.20
CA ASP A 509 23.24 -19.41 26.38
C ASP A 509 24.72 -19.27 26.85
N VAL A 510 25.47 -18.34 26.30
CA VAL A 510 26.89 -18.13 26.63
C VAL A 510 27.12 -17.79 28.12
N PHE A 511 26.06 -17.44 28.87
CA PHE A 511 26.18 -17.11 30.30
C PHE A 511 25.78 -18.24 31.28
N GLN A 512 25.18 -19.33 30.83
CA GLN A 512 24.85 -20.44 31.77
C GLN A 512 26.03 -21.35 32.13
N ALA A 513 27.07 -21.39 31.33
CA ALA A 513 28.26 -22.24 31.60
C ALA A 513 29.20 -21.65 32.66
N GLN A 514 29.06 -20.39 33.07
CA GLN A 514 29.92 -19.78 34.09
C GLN A 514 29.33 -19.74 35.50
N SER A 515 28.04 -20.06 35.67
CA SER A 515 27.37 -20.04 36.99
C SER A 515 27.39 -21.39 37.73
N SER A 516 27.95 -22.45 37.12
CA SER A 516 27.97 -23.79 37.71
C SER A 516 29.35 -24.22 38.28
N ARG A 517 30.27 -23.28 38.55
CA ARG A 517 31.41 -23.59 39.38
C ARG A 517 30.99 -23.50 40.85
N PRO A 518 31.03 -24.63 41.61
CA PRO A 518 30.75 -24.58 43.05
C PRO A 518 31.87 -23.76 43.71
N PHE A 519 31.45 -22.77 44.50
CA PHE A 519 32.35 -22.08 45.42
C PHE A 519 33.00 -23.13 46.35
N ALA A 520 34.29 -23.37 46.17
CA ALA A 520 35.09 -24.09 47.17
C ALA A 520 35.13 -23.21 48.42
N HIS A 521 34.52 -23.66 49.52
CA HIS A 521 34.70 -23.08 50.83
C HIS A 521 36.17 -23.19 51.24
N PRO A 522 36.83 -22.12 51.68
CA PRO A 522 38.11 -22.24 52.34
C PRO A 522 37.88 -22.89 53.72
N THR A 523 38.42 -24.06 53.94
CA THR A 523 38.57 -24.67 55.26
C THR A 523 39.47 -23.78 56.10
N LEU A 524 38.88 -23.17 57.13
CA LEU A 524 39.65 -22.59 58.22
C LEU A 524 40.36 -23.74 59.00
N SER A 525 41.68 -23.83 58.89
CA SER A 525 42.52 -24.62 59.85
C SER A 525 42.54 -23.84 61.17
N GLN A 526 41.98 -24.45 62.21
CA GLN A 526 42.34 -24.12 63.58
C GLN A 526 43.72 -24.69 63.85
N ASP A 527 44.67 -23.82 64.20
CA ASP A 527 45.79 -24.16 65.03
C ASP A 527 46.18 -22.94 65.89
N PHE A 528 45.98 -23.13 67.23
CA PHE A 528 46.51 -22.46 68.42
C PHE A 528 46.47 -20.92 68.51
#